data_1f5943b376831138eb66bf533debf05b
#
_entry.id   1f5943b376831138eb66bf533debf05b
#
_cell.length_a   1.000
_cell.length_b   1.000
_cell.length_c   1.000
_cell.angle_alpha   90.00
_cell.angle_beta   90.00
_cell.angle_gamma   90.00
#
_symmetry.space_group_name_H-M   'P 1'
#
loop_
_entity.id
_entity.type
_entity.pdbx_description
1 polymer ?
#
loop_
_entity_poly.entity_id
_entity_poly.type
_entity_poly.pdbx_seq_one_letter_code
_entity_poly.pdbx_strand_id
1 'polypeptide(L)'
;MIDRAGSLILSLVALLLGGLPAFAQTAKQEPKIESTFKDCPACPEMVVVPAGSYIMGFGAKRRRDGPAHRVNIKRPFAAGRYEVTFREWFACVADNGCIHRPDDHKWGQIRRPVINVTWHQTQNYVKWLSRKTGHRYRLPSEAEWEYLHRGGTTSTFWWGDEIGTKMANCRDCESRQCCTAKDHSCCSHGSQPIGTFPPNPFGLFDTAGNVFEWIQDCWNPDHQGAPKDAATRTTGDCNNRVIRGGSFYYLSRVANSSYRVKNPSGVKSYWLGFRVVRELK
;
A
#
# COMPACT_ATOMS: atom_id res chain seq x y z
N MET A 1 -57.08 55.95 59.75
CA MET A 1 -58.01 54.84 59.98
C MET A 1 -57.89 53.91 58.73
N ILE A 2 -57.61 52.68 59.08
CA ILE A 2 -57.75 51.47 58.24
C ILE A 2 -56.69 51.18 57.25
N ASP A 3 -55.82 50.31 57.70
CA ASP A 3 -54.92 49.44 56.94
C ASP A 3 -55.61 48.65 55.82
N ARG A 4 -54.86 48.42 54.76
CA ARG A 4 -54.99 47.22 53.94
C ARG A 4 -53.62 46.76 53.48
N ALA A 5 -53.15 45.65 54.09
CA ALA A 5 -52.03 44.84 53.69
C ALA A 5 -52.34 44.18 52.34
N GLY A 6 -51.52 44.37 51.41
CA GLY A 6 -51.52 43.62 50.12
C GLY A 6 -50.39 42.59 50.08
N SER A 7 -50.77 41.34 50.15
CA SER A 7 -49.86 40.19 50.07
C SER A 7 -49.33 39.98 48.64
N LEU A 8 -48.04 40.12 48.47
CA LEU A 8 -47.36 39.76 47.17
C LEU A 8 -47.04 38.26 47.22
N ILE A 9 -47.69 37.51 46.34
CA ILE A 9 -47.32 36.12 46.02
C ILE A 9 -46.19 36.11 45.03
N LEU A 10 -45.00 35.74 45.49
CA LEU A 10 -43.84 35.48 44.56
C LEU A 10 -44.01 34.09 43.97
N SER A 11 -44.35 34.03 42.70
CA SER A 11 -44.33 32.79 41.92
C SER A 11 -42.90 32.47 41.51
N LEU A 12 -42.29 31.45 42.10
CA LEU A 12 -41.03 30.89 41.64
C LEU A 12 -41.27 30.09 40.32
N VAL A 13 -40.79 30.61 39.21
CA VAL A 13 -40.71 29.85 37.97
C VAL A 13 -39.39 29.09 38.00
N ALA A 14 -39.42 27.77 38.21
CA ALA A 14 -38.30 26.89 38.10
C ALA A 14 -38.00 26.65 36.60
N LEU A 15 -36.92 27.25 36.05
CA LEU A 15 -36.38 26.94 34.72
C LEU A 15 -35.70 25.57 34.79
N LEU A 16 -36.34 24.54 34.25
CA LEU A 16 -35.73 23.26 33.96
C LEU A 16 -34.81 23.44 32.74
N LEU A 17 -33.51 23.66 32.97
CA LEU A 17 -32.46 23.55 31.94
C LEU A 17 -32.27 22.07 31.61
N GLY A 18 -32.99 21.60 30.59
CA GLY A 18 -32.75 20.30 29.98
C GLY A 18 -31.38 20.26 29.33
N GLY A 19 -30.41 19.64 30.01
CA GLY A 19 -29.11 19.37 29.44
C GLY A 19 -29.24 18.40 28.26
N LEU A 20 -28.94 18.87 27.04
CA LEU A 20 -28.78 18.02 25.88
C LEU A 20 -27.58 17.09 26.12
N PRO A 21 -27.68 15.78 25.83
CA PRO A 21 -26.54 14.90 25.92
C PRO A 21 -25.48 15.35 24.89
N ALA A 22 -24.30 15.75 25.39
CA ALA A 22 -23.14 15.97 24.55
C ALA A 22 -22.79 14.65 23.91
N PHE A 23 -23.03 14.54 22.60
CA PHE A 23 -22.45 13.48 21.80
C PHE A 23 -20.93 13.65 21.84
N ALA A 24 -20.26 12.85 22.65
CA ALA A 24 -18.82 12.71 22.64
C ALA A 24 -18.43 12.23 21.25
N GLN A 25 -17.97 13.15 20.39
CA GLN A 25 -17.23 12.79 19.18
C GLN A 25 -16.00 12.03 19.67
N THR A 26 -16.03 10.70 19.53
CA THR A 26 -14.82 9.88 19.63
C THR A 26 -13.87 10.39 18.56
N ALA A 27 -12.89 11.20 18.98
CA ALA A 27 -11.77 11.60 18.15
C ALA A 27 -11.19 10.30 17.56
N LYS A 28 -11.26 10.14 16.24
CA LYS A 28 -10.56 9.05 15.54
C LYS A 28 -9.09 9.22 15.91
N GLN A 29 -8.61 8.32 16.75
CA GLN A 29 -7.21 8.26 17.11
C GLN A 29 -6.43 8.04 15.82
N GLU A 30 -5.61 9.02 15.43
CA GLU A 30 -4.75 8.88 14.27
C GLU A 30 -3.90 7.61 14.45
N PRO A 31 -3.82 6.73 13.44
CA PRO A 31 -3.01 5.53 13.55
C PRO A 31 -1.56 5.96 13.80
N LYS A 32 -1.01 5.54 14.92
CA LYS A 32 0.38 5.83 15.30
C LYS A 32 1.26 5.16 14.25
N ILE A 33 2.10 5.95 13.56
CA ILE A 33 3.10 5.41 12.63
C ILE A 33 3.94 4.41 13.41
N GLU A 34 3.88 3.15 13.03
CA GLU A 34 4.61 2.08 13.69
C GLU A 34 6.13 2.30 13.49
N SER A 35 6.93 1.86 14.45
CA SER A 35 8.37 2.08 14.44
C SER A 35 9.04 1.55 13.18
N THR A 36 9.93 2.33 12.59
CA THR A 36 10.76 1.88 11.46
C THR A 36 12.08 1.30 11.97
N PHE A 37 12.63 0.34 11.24
CA PHE A 37 13.91 -0.28 11.56
C PHE A 37 14.61 -0.80 10.30
N LYS A 38 15.90 -1.13 10.45
CA LYS A 38 16.70 -1.84 9.45
C LYS A 38 17.43 -2.99 10.10
N ASP A 39 17.39 -4.17 9.50
CA ASP A 39 18.14 -5.34 10.02
C ASP A 39 19.65 -5.26 9.69
N CYS A 40 20.03 -4.44 8.70
CA CYS A 40 21.44 -4.13 8.39
C CYS A 40 21.54 -2.79 7.63
N PRO A 41 22.73 -2.15 7.54
CA PRO A 41 22.90 -0.85 6.87
C PRO A 41 22.48 -0.84 5.39
N ALA A 42 22.66 -1.96 4.69
CA ALA A 42 22.30 -2.12 3.29
C ALA A 42 20.91 -2.78 3.10
N CYS A 43 20.20 -3.10 4.19
CA CYS A 43 18.89 -3.69 4.15
C CYS A 43 17.81 -2.63 3.88
N PRO A 44 16.65 -3.01 3.33
CA PRO A 44 15.48 -2.15 3.23
C PRO A 44 15.06 -1.61 4.60
N GLU A 45 14.55 -0.40 4.62
CA GLU A 45 13.87 0.16 5.78
C GLU A 45 12.50 -0.49 5.89
N MET A 46 12.19 -1.03 7.07
CA MET A 46 10.98 -1.76 7.36
C MET A 46 10.08 -0.97 8.30
N VAL A 47 8.78 -1.13 8.16
CA VAL A 47 7.78 -0.63 9.11
C VAL A 47 6.96 -1.79 9.65
N VAL A 48 6.64 -1.77 10.94
CA VAL A 48 5.77 -2.78 11.55
C VAL A 48 4.32 -2.48 11.20
N VAL A 49 3.64 -3.47 10.65
CA VAL A 49 2.24 -3.42 10.23
C VAL A 49 1.42 -4.22 11.23
N PRO A 50 0.36 -3.65 11.83
CA PRO A 50 -0.42 -4.32 12.84
C PRO A 50 -1.21 -5.51 12.28
N ALA A 51 -1.56 -6.45 13.16
CA ALA A 51 -2.61 -7.42 12.89
C ALA A 51 -3.97 -6.72 12.73
N GLY A 52 -4.87 -7.32 11.96
CA GLY A 52 -6.17 -6.72 11.71
C GLY A 52 -7.00 -7.51 10.71
N SER A 53 -8.11 -6.92 10.27
CA SER A 53 -8.92 -7.51 9.21
C SER A 53 -9.46 -6.42 8.29
N TYR A 54 -9.70 -6.77 7.03
CA TYR A 54 -10.24 -5.86 6.03
C TYR A 54 -11.08 -6.63 4.99
N ILE A 55 -11.76 -5.90 4.13
CA ILE A 55 -12.44 -6.46 2.97
C ILE A 55 -11.51 -6.33 1.77
N MET A 56 -10.99 -7.45 1.29
CA MET A 56 -10.16 -7.53 0.09
C MET A 56 -11.01 -7.54 -1.16
N GLY A 57 -10.54 -6.84 -2.19
CA GLY A 57 -11.20 -6.77 -3.48
C GLY A 57 -12.33 -5.76 -3.55
N PHE A 58 -13.07 -5.79 -4.64
CA PHE A 58 -14.16 -4.85 -4.91
C PHE A 58 -15.33 -5.53 -5.61
N GLY A 59 -16.56 -5.22 -5.15
CA GLY A 59 -17.81 -5.50 -5.83
C GLY A 59 -18.18 -6.97 -5.98
N ALA A 60 -19.04 -7.24 -6.97
CA ALA A 60 -19.73 -8.50 -7.17
C ALA A 60 -18.87 -9.56 -7.88
N LYS A 61 -19.41 -10.77 -7.91
CA LYS A 61 -18.87 -11.96 -8.59
C LYS A 61 -18.40 -11.68 -10.03
N ARG A 62 -17.33 -12.36 -10.48
CA ARG A 62 -16.77 -12.40 -11.85
C ARG A 62 -16.00 -11.17 -12.32
N ARG A 63 -15.65 -10.24 -11.45
CA ARG A 63 -14.64 -9.23 -11.76
C ARG A 63 -13.26 -9.75 -11.37
N ARG A 64 -12.23 -9.29 -12.05
CA ARG A 64 -10.83 -9.65 -11.76
C ARG A 64 -10.46 -9.40 -10.30
N ASP A 65 -11.00 -8.34 -9.71
CA ASP A 65 -10.79 -7.86 -8.35
C ASP A 65 -11.92 -8.28 -7.37
N GLY A 66 -12.78 -9.22 -7.74
CA GLY A 66 -13.87 -9.77 -6.92
C GLY A 66 -13.83 -11.29 -6.83
N PRO A 67 -14.74 -11.89 -6.06
CA PRO A 67 -15.65 -11.25 -5.13
C PRO A 67 -14.95 -10.64 -3.92
N ALA A 68 -15.49 -9.52 -3.42
CA ALA A 68 -15.00 -8.95 -2.17
C ALA A 68 -15.20 -9.93 -1.00
N HIS A 69 -14.21 -10.10 -0.16
CA HIS A 69 -14.25 -11.03 0.95
C HIS A 69 -13.40 -10.55 2.13
N ARG A 70 -13.75 -11.00 3.33
CA ARG A 70 -12.98 -10.67 4.54
C ARG A 70 -11.67 -11.45 4.58
N VAL A 71 -10.58 -10.74 4.86
CA VAL A 71 -9.26 -11.31 5.12
C VAL A 71 -8.81 -10.91 6.53
N ASN A 72 -8.18 -11.84 7.25
CA ASN A 72 -7.64 -11.64 8.59
C ASN A 72 -6.11 -11.71 8.56
N ILE A 73 -5.46 -10.63 8.92
CA ILE A 73 -4.02 -10.57 9.19
C ILE A 73 -3.84 -11.00 10.66
N LYS A 74 -3.55 -12.26 10.90
CA LYS A 74 -3.56 -12.86 12.25
C LYS A 74 -2.45 -12.34 13.17
N ARG A 75 -1.32 -11.92 12.61
CA ARG A 75 -0.13 -11.47 13.35
C ARG A 75 0.45 -10.22 12.72
N PRO A 76 1.06 -9.34 13.51
CA PRO A 76 1.84 -8.25 12.94
C PRO A 76 2.99 -8.81 12.08
N PHE A 77 3.37 -8.07 11.06
CA PHE A 77 4.52 -8.37 10.23
C PHE A 77 5.21 -7.06 9.86
N ALA A 78 6.43 -7.10 9.34
CA ALA A 78 7.07 -5.90 8.84
C ALA A 78 7.04 -5.87 7.31
N ALA A 79 6.82 -4.69 6.75
CA ALA A 79 6.86 -4.45 5.32
C ALA A 79 7.96 -3.44 4.97
N GLY A 80 8.58 -3.59 3.80
CA GLY A 80 9.46 -2.57 3.25
C GLY A 80 8.70 -1.25 3.15
N ARG A 81 9.23 -0.22 3.82
CA ARG A 81 8.65 1.12 3.80
C ARG A 81 8.51 1.65 2.38
N TYR A 82 9.42 1.24 1.54
CA TYR A 82 9.54 1.57 0.13
C TYR A 82 9.63 0.31 -0.72
N GLU A 83 9.52 0.46 -2.03
CA GLU A 83 9.98 -0.53 -2.99
C GLU A 83 11.48 -0.77 -2.81
N VAL A 84 11.96 -1.99 -3.09
CA VAL A 84 13.40 -2.28 -3.08
C VAL A 84 14.11 -1.43 -4.12
N THR A 85 15.15 -0.71 -3.70
CA THR A 85 15.92 0.20 -4.55
C THR A 85 17.04 -0.49 -5.32
N PHE A 86 17.55 0.16 -6.36
CA PHE A 86 18.78 -0.28 -7.04
C PHE A 86 19.96 -0.40 -6.07
N ARG A 87 20.09 0.52 -5.11
CA ARG A 87 21.15 0.46 -4.09
C ARG A 87 21.08 -0.83 -3.28
N GLU A 88 19.90 -1.20 -2.81
CA GLU A 88 19.69 -2.43 -2.02
C GLU A 88 19.87 -3.68 -2.89
N TRP A 89 19.44 -3.62 -4.14
CA TRP A 89 19.68 -4.69 -5.11
C TRP A 89 21.17 -4.92 -5.37
N PHE A 90 21.93 -3.85 -5.58
CA PHE A 90 23.37 -3.96 -5.82
C PHE A 90 24.16 -4.40 -4.58
N ALA A 91 23.65 -4.20 -3.36
CA ALA A 91 24.21 -4.83 -2.17
C ALA A 91 24.09 -6.37 -2.25
N CYS A 92 22.95 -6.87 -2.75
CA CYS A 92 22.78 -8.32 -3.02
C CYS A 92 23.77 -8.80 -4.09
N VAL A 93 23.99 -8.01 -5.15
CA VAL A 93 24.98 -8.37 -6.21
C VAL A 93 26.39 -8.38 -5.66
N ALA A 94 26.77 -7.40 -4.84
CA ALA A 94 28.10 -7.33 -4.22
C ALA A 94 28.38 -8.53 -3.29
N ASP A 95 27.35 -9.03 -2.62
CA ASP A 95 27.43 -10.22 -1.73
C ASP A 95 27.27 -11.55 -2.50
N ASN A 96 27.24 -11.54 -3.84
CA ASN A 96 26.98 -12.70 -4.71
C ASN A 96 25.63 -13.41 -4.45
N GLY A 97 24.69 -12.74 -3.82
CA GLY A 97 23.33 -13.23 -3.63
C GLY A 97 22.43 -13.08 -4.84
N CYS A 98 22.72 -12.05 -5.67
CA CYS A 98 22.09 -11.75 -6.94
C CYS A 98 23.15 -11.64 -8.03
N ILE A 99 22.86 -12.16 -9.23
CA ILE A 99 23.81 -12.15 -10.38
C ILE A 99 23.40 -11.11 -11.43
N HIS A 100 22.13 -10.74 -11.50
CA HIS A 100 21.58 -9.85 -12.50
C HIS A 100 21.90 -8.38 -12.18
N ARG A 101 22.38 -7.63 -13.16
CA ARG A 101 22.58 -6.18 -13.11
C ARG A 101 21.53 -5.52 -14.01
N PRO A 102 20.40 -5.07 -13.45
CA PRO A 102 19.34 -4.49 -14.25
C PRO A 102 19.70 -3.10 -14.76
N ASP A 103 19.22 -2.79 -15.97
CA ASP A 103 19.29 -1.46 -16.57
C ASP A 103 18.32 -0.51 -15.84
N ASP A 104 18.79 0.71 -15.57
CA ASP A 104 18.02 1.78 -14.92
C ASP A 104 17.47 2.81 -15.92
N HIS A 105 17.59 2.56 -17.23
CA HIS A 105 17.22 3.48 -18.30
C HIS A 105 17.84 4.89 -18.18
N LYS A 106 18.99 5.00 -17.51
CA LYS A 106 19.69 6.28 -17.22
C LYS A 106 18.88 7.22 -16.30
N TRP A 107 17.90 6.69 -15.55
CA TRP A 107 17.12 7.49 -14.59
C TRP A 107 17.83 7.67 -13.26
N GLY A 108 18.85 6.85 -12.96
CA GLY A 108 19.63 6.87 -11.72
C GLY A 108 19.32 5.70 -10.78
N GLN A 109 20.34 5.28 -10.05
CA GLN A 109 20.34 3.99 -9.36
C GLN A 109 20.25 4.07 -7.83
N ILE A 110 20.41 5.25 -7.22
CA ILE A 110 20.60 5.30 -5.76
C ILE A 110 19.28 5.11 -5.01
N ARG A 111 18.29 5.93 -5.33
CA ARG A 111 17.02 6.00 -4.60
C ARG A 111 15.79 5.60 -5.43
N ARG A 112 15.98 5.08 -6.62
CA ARG A 112 14.85 4.62 -7.44
C ARG A 112 14.58 3.14 -7.20
N PRO A 113 13.32 2.70 -7.34
CA PRO A 113 13.00 1.28 -7.24
C PRO A 113 13.76 0.49 -8.30
N VAL A 114 14.25 -0.68 -7.92
CA VAL A 114 14.84 -1.60 -8.88
C VAL A 114 13.76 -2.09 -9.84
N ILE A 115 14.06 -2.03 -11.12
CA ILE A 115 13.21 -2.44 -12.25
C ILE A 115 13.93 -3.47 -13.10
N ASN A 116 13.29 -3.95 -14.17
CA ASN A 116 13.89 -4.93 -15.08
C ASN A 116 14.35 -6.22 -14.38
N VAL A 117 13.62 -6.65 -13.35
CA VAL A 117 13.85 -7.90 -12.61
C VAL A 117 12.67 -8.86 -12.80
N THR A 118 12.96 -10.14 -13.01
CA THR A 118 11.93 -11.20 -13.06
C THR A 118 11.46 -11.57 -11.66
N TRP A 119 10.30 -12.21 -11.55
CA TRP A 119 9.84 -12.77 -10.28
C TRP A 119 10.87 -13.74 -9.66
N HIS A 120 11.49 -14.59 -10.48
CA HIS A 120 12.51 -15.54 -10.00
C HIS A 120 13.75 -14.82 -9.42
N GLN A 121 14.14 -13.69 -10.02
CA GLN A 121 15.26 -12.90 -9.53
C GLN A 121 14.90 -12.23 -8.18
N THR A 122 13.65 -11.80 -7.98
CA THR A 122 13.23 -11.30 -6.66
C THR A 122 13.27 -12.38 -5.58
N GLN A 123 12.98 -13.66 -5.94
CA GLN A 123 13.13 -14.78 -5.00
C GLN A 123 14.60 -14.99 -4.57
N ASN A 124 15.56 -14.77 -5.47
CA ASN A 124 16.99 -14.81 -5.11
C ASN A 124 17.34 -13.69 -4.13
N TYR A 125 16.81 -12.48 -4.35
CA TYR A 125 16.98 -11.35 -3.45
C TYR A 125 16.45 -11.64 -2.03
N VAL A 126 15.21 -12.10 -1.90
CA VAL A 126 14.63 -12.37 -0.58
C VAL A 126 15.32 -13.54 0.14
N LYS A 127 15.80 -14.55 -0.60
CA LYS A 127 16.63 -15.63 -0.05
C LYS A 127 17.98 -15.10 0.47
N TRP A 128 18.65 -14.23 -0.30
CA TRP A 128 19.88 -13.57 0.14
C TRP A 128 19.64 -12.74 1.40
N LEU A 129 18.60 -11.89 1.36
CA LEU A 129 18.27 -11.01 2.49
C LEU A 129 17.95 -11.80 3.75
N SER A 130 17.24 -12.94 3.60
CA SER A 130 16.94 -13.83 4.73
C SER A 130 18.20 -14.46 5.33
N ARG A 131 19.13 -14.93 4.49
CA ARG A 131 20.42 -15.46 4.98
C ARG A 131 21.27 -14.39 5.65
N LYS A 132 21.32 -13.19 5.06
CA LYS A 132 22.12 -12.08 5.57
C LYS A 132 21.66 -11.59 6.95
N THR A 133 20.36 -11.61 7.19
CA THR A 133 19.76 -11.03 8.41
C THR A 133 19.40 -12.09 9.47
N GLY A 134 19.31 -13.35 9.10
CA GLY A 134 18.77 -14.41 9.97
C GLY A 134 17.26 -14.34 10.17
N HIS A 135 16.55 -13.49 9.42
CA HIS A 135 15.10 -13.31 9.47
C HIS A 135 14.44 -13.79 8.18
N ARG A 136 13.18 -14.20 8.27
CA ARG A 136 12.44 -14.68 7.10
C ARG A 136 11.87 -13.49 6.31
N TYR A 137 12.48 -13.21 5.16
CA TYR A 137 12.01 -12.24 4.16
C TYR A 137 11.37 -12.97 2.97
N ARG A 138 10.35 -12.37 2.40
CA ARG A 138 9.63 -12.86 1.21
C ARG A 138 8.94 -11.72 0.48
N LEU A 139 8.37 -11.98 -0.68
CA LEU A 139 7.37 -11.07 -1.26
C LEU A 139 6.09 -11.11 -0.42
N PRO A 140 5.30 -10.05 -0.41
CA PRO A 140 3.97 -10.08 0.21
C PRO A 140 3.06 -11.07 -0.53
N SER A 141 2.11 -11.68 0.18
CA SER A 141 0.95 -12.27 -0.47
C SER A 141 0.08 -11.15 -1.07
N GLU A 142 -0.80 -11.50 -2.00
CA GLU A 142 -1.70 -10.53 -2.61
C GLU A 142 -2.61 -9.86 -1.57
N ALA A 143 -3.08 -10.63 -0.60
CA ALA A 143 -3.89 -10.12 0.49
C ALA A 143 -3.10 -9.22 1.44
N GLU A 144 -1.84 -9.56 1.76
CA GLU A 144 -0.98 -8.67 2.53
C GLU A 144 -0.72 -7.37 1.77
N TRP A 145 -0.42 -7.45 0.47
CA TRP A 145 -0.15 -6.27 -0.33
C TRP A 145 -1.35 -5.30 -0.36
N GLU A 146 -2.58 -5.81 -0.56
CA GLU A 146 -3.76 -4.94 -0.56
C GLU A 146 -4.02 -4.34 0.83
N TYR A 147 -3.77 -5.09 1.92
CA TYR A 147 -3.82 -4.56 3.29
C TYR A 147 -2.82 -3.43 3.50
N LEU A 148 -1.57 -3.62 3.02
CA LEU A 148 -0.53 -2.60 3.05
C LEU A 148 -0.95 -1.33 2.30
N HIS A 149 -1.46 -1.49 1.07
CA HIS A 149 -1.89 -0.36 0.25
C HIS A 149 -3.02 0.43 0.91
N ARG A 150 -4.02 -0.27 1.45
CA ARG A 150 -5.16 0.37 2.10
C ARG A 150 -4.78 1.15 3.35
N GLY A 151 -3.79 0.73 4.09
CA GLY A 151 -3.40 1.42 5.32
C GLY A 151 -4.54 1.56 6.34
N GLY A 152 -5.50 0.63 6.35
CA GLY A 152 -6.70 0.68 7.21
C GLY A 152 -7.89 1.44 6.61
N THR A 153 -7.80 1.99 5.38
CA THR A 153 -8.90 2.67 4.70
C THR A 153 -9.73 1.71 3.83
N THR A 154 -10.92 2.15 3.43
CA THR A 154 -11.83 1.39 2.56
C THR A 154 -12.04 2.04 1.19
N SER A 155 -11.51 3.22 0.97
CA SER A 155 -11.63 4.01 -0.24
C SER A 155 -10.86 3.39 -1.43
N THR A 156 -11.06 3.95 -2.60
CA THR A 156 -10.41 3.54 -3.87
C THR A 156 -8.88 3.63 -3.76
N PHE A 157 -8.36 4.74 -3.23
CA PHE A 157 -6.98 4.95 -2.83
C PHE A 157 -6.94 5.16 -1.31
N TRP A 158 -5.80 5.02 -0.66
CA TRP A 158 -5.70 5.21 0.78
C TRP A 158 -6.03 6.65 1.23
N TRP A 159 -5.96 7.64 0.34
CA TRP A 159 -6.30 9.05 0.60
C TRP A 159 -7.73 9.45 0.21
N GLY A 160 -8.50 8.57 -0.42
CA GLY A 160 -9.87 8.86 -0.87
C GLY A 160 -10.24 8.16 -2.17
N ASP A 161 -11.34 8.57 -2.78
CA ASP A 161 -11.85 7.92 -4.00
C ASP A 161 -11.36 8.60 -5.29
N GLU A 162 -10.89 9.83 -5.20
CA GLU A 162 -10.32 10.57 -6.32
C GLU A 162 -8.80 10.51 -6.30
N ILE A 163 -8.19 10.45 -7.49
CA ILE A 163 -6.73 10.38 -7.60
C ILE A 163 -6.02 11.62 -7.05
N GLY A 164 -6.64 12.80 -7.17
CA GLY A 164 -6.02 14.05 -6.76
C GLY A 164 -4.79 14.41 -7.59
N THR A 165 -3.96 15.29 -7.05
CA THR A 165 -2.69 15.71 -7.64
C THR A 165 -1.55 15.49 -6.66
N LYS A 166 -0.36 15.10 -7.14
CA LYS A 166 0.85 14.88 -6.32
C LYS A 166 0.69 13.82 -5.22
N MET A 167 -0.20 12.86 -5.43
CA MET A 167 -0.41 11.75 -4.48
C MET A 167 0.31 10.47 -4.89
N ALA A 168 0.61 10.33 -6.18
CA ALA A 168 1.25 9.14 -6.74
C ALA A 168 1.97 9.46 -8.04
N ASN A 169 2.89 8.60 -8.48
CA ASN A 169 3.52 8.66 -9.78
C ASN A 169 2.77 7.75 -10.77
N CYS A 170 1.87 8.32 -11.55
CA CYS A 170 1.17 7.63 -12.63
C CYS A 170 0.99 8.55 -13.84
N ARG A 171 0.61 8.00 -14.96
CA ARG A 171 0.55 8.72 -16.23
C ARG A 171 -0.37 9.96 -16.21
N ASP A 172 -1.45 9.95 -15.43
CA ASP A 172 -2.44 11.03 -15.31
C ASP A 172 -2.50 11.63 -13.90
N CYS A 173 -1.51 11.37 -13.04
CA CYS A 173 -1.50 11.81 -11.66
C CYS A 173 -1.11 13.28 -11.46
N GLU A 174 -0.37 13.88 -12.37
CA GLU A 174 0.13 15.25 -12.21
C GLU A 174 -0.88 16.33 -12.67
N SER A 175 -1.53 16.10 -13.76
CA SER A 175 -2.74 16.84 -14.19
C SER A 175 -3.43 16.14 -15.36
N ARG A 176 -4.75 16.23 -15.44
CA ARG A 176 -5.50 15.75 -16.62
C ARG A 176 -5.08 16.48 -17.92
N GLN A 177 -4.58 17.69 -17.80
CA GLN A 177 -4.13 18.52 -18.93
C GLN A 177 -2.83 18.00 -19.55
N CYS A 178 -1.92 17.46 -18.73
CA CYS A 178 -0.65 16.91 -19.22
C CYS A 178 -0.82 15.71 -20.15
N CYS A 179 -1.78 14.82 -19.89
CA CYS A 179 -1.94 13.60 -20.69
C CYS A 179 -2.74 13.82 -21.99
N THR A 180 -3.33 14.99 -22.18
CA THR A 180 -4.00 15.39 -23.44
C THR A 180 -3.10 16.16 -24.38
N ALA A 181 -1.95 16.64 -23.92
CA ALA A 181 -0.96 17.27 -24.78
C ALA A 181 -0.42 16.28 -25.82
N LYS A 182 -0.39 16.67 -27.09
CA LYS A 182 0.05 15.80 -28.20
C LYS A 182 1.51 15.33 -28.07
N ASP A 183 2.31 16.04 -27.29
CA ASP A 183 3.75 15.77 -27.11
C ASP A 183 4.07 14.93 -25.87
N HIS A 184 3.07 14.67 -25.00
CA HIS A 184 3.25 13.94 -23.72
C HIS A 184 4.42 14.46 -22.84
N SER A 185 4.83 15.73 -23.06
CA SER A 185 6.05 16.31 -22.44
C SER A 185 5.97 16.44 -20.92
N CYS A 186 4.79 16.42 -20.36
CA CYS A 186 4.56 16.51 -18.93
C CYS A 186 4.16 15.19 -18.26
N CYS A 187 4.07 14.09 -19.00
CA CYS A 187 3.88 12.77 -18.39
C CYS A 187 5.19 12.30 -17.75
N SER A 188 5.12 11.73 -16.56
CA SER A 188 6.29 11.16 -15.90
C SER A 188 7.02 10.17 -16.80
N HIS A 189 8.27 10.47 -17.14
CA HIS A 189 9.07 9.68 -18.08
C HIS A 189 9.80 8.51 -17.41
N GLY A 190 9.49 8.19 -16.16
CA GLY A 190 10.16 7.10 -15.45
C GLY A 190 9.70 6.98 -13.99
N SER A 191 10.26 5.97 -13.30
CA SER A 191 10.06 5.86 -11.86
C SER A 191 10.64 7.09 -11.15
N GLN A 192 10.07 7.49 -10.02
CA GLN A 192 10.61 8.55 -9.17
C GLN A 192 11.46 7.94 -8.04
N PRO A 193 12.36 8.73 -7.43
CA PRO A 193 13.00 8.31 -6.19
C PRO A 193 11.95 7.93 -5.13
N ILE A 194 12.20 6.83 -4.43
CA ILE A 194 11.31 6.35 -3.36
C ILE A 194 11.01 7.46 -2.35
N GLY A 195 9.77 7.52 -1.86
CA GLY A 195 9.35 8.50 -0.87
C GLY A 195 9.15 9.92 -1.42
N THR A 196 8.98 10.07 -2.73
CA THR A 196 8.65 11.37 -3.35
C THR A 196 7.23 11.81 -3.02
N PHE A 197 6.31 10.89 -2.85
CA PHE A 197 4.90 11.14 -2.55
C PHE A 197 4.58 10.84 -1.08
N PRO A 198 3.43 11.32 -0.56
CA PRO A 198 3.06 11.08 0.84
C PRO A 198 2.93 9.59 1.18
N PRO A 199 3.24 9.20 2.43
CA PRO A 199 3.01 7.83 2.91
C PRO A 199 1.54 7.60 3.23
N ASN A 200 1.11 6.34 3.17
CA ASN A 200 -0.19 5.94 3.66
C ASN A 200 -0.22 5.89 5.21
N PRO A 201 -1.40 5.66 5.85
CA PRO A 201 -1.51 5.62 7.30
C PRO A 201 -0.64 4.57 8.02
N PHE A 202 -0.16 3.54 7.33
CA PHE A 202 0.83 2.60 7.88
C PHE A 202 2.28 3.08 7.71
N GLY A 203 2.51 4.27 7.15
CA GLY A 203 3.84 4.80 6.91
C GLY A 203 4.55 4.24 5.68
N LEU A 204 3.81 3.59 4.77
CA LEU A 204 4.33 3.01 3.53
C LEU A 204 4.21 4.00 2.38
N PHE A 205 5.26 4.13 1.60
CA PHE A 205 5.35 5.00 0.45
C PHE A 205 5.14 4.23 -0.86
N ASP A 206 4.74 4.96 -1.89
CA ASP A 206 4.69 4.49 -3.27
C ASP A 206 3.88 3.19 -3.48
N THR A 207 2.89 2.93 -2.60
CA THR A 207 1.97 1.79 -2.75
C THR A 207 0.99 2.00 -3.90
N ALA A 208 0.81 3.24 -4.37
CA ALA A 208 0.05 3.60 -5.55
C ALA A 208 0.98 4.26 -6.57
N GLY A 209 1.09 3.69 -7.77
CA GLY A 209 1.95 4.21 -8.83
C GLY A 209 3.42 3.84 -8.66
N ASN A 210 4.30 4.68 -9.16
CA ASN A 210 5.74 4.48 -9.28
C ASN A 210 6.09 3.24 -10.10
N VAL A 211 6.20 2.05 -9.51
CA VAL A 211 6.33 0.80 -10.26
C VAL A 211 5.32 -0.24 -9.78
N PHE A 212 4.82 -1.08 -10.69
CA PHE A 212 4.11 -2.29 -10.27
C PHE A 212 5.01 -3.14 -9.37
N GLU A 213 4.40 -3.90 -8.47
CA GLU A 213 5.13 -4.73 -7.53
C GLU A 213 4.81 -6.22 -7.76
N TRP A 214 5.85 -7.05 -7.87
CA TRP A 214 5.73 -8.49 -7.89
C TRP A 214 5.16 -9.01 -6.57
N ILE A 215 4.17 -9.90 -6.67
CA ILE A 215 3.50 -10.56 -5.56
C ILE A 215 3.89 -12.05 -5.53
N GLN A 216 3.80 -12.67 -4.35
CA GLN A 216 4.15 -14.07 -4.16
C GLN A 216 3.16 -15.01 -4.85
N ASP A 217 1.91 -14.62 -4.97
CA ASP A 217 0.78 -15.44 -5.41
C ASP A 217 0.84 -15.83 -6.89
N CYS A 218 0.41 -17.06 -7.17
CA CYS A 218 0.08 -17.51 -8.51
C CYS A 218 -1.18 -16.78 -8.99
N TRP A 219 -1.25 -16.53 -10.30
CA TRP A 219 -2.42 -15.89 -10.87
C TRP A 219 -3.66 -16.76 -10.81
N ASN A 220 -4.75 -16.17 -10.37
CA ASN A 220 -6.11 -16.68 -10.48
C ASN A 220 -7.01 -15.60 -11.08
N PRO A 221 -8.00 -15.92 -11.90
CA PRO A 221 -8.78 -14.91 -12.63
C PRO A 221 -9.62 -14.01 -11.72
N ASP A 222 -9.90 -14.46 -10.49
CA ASP A 222 -10.68 -13.76 -9.48
C ASP A 222 -10.30 -14.20 -8.06
N HIS A 223 -11.01 -13.70 -7.05
CA HIS A 223 -10.82 -14.07 -5.65
C HIS A 223 -11.63 -15.28 -5.17
N GLN A 224 -12.32 -15.99 -6.06
CA GLN A 224 -13.04 -17.19 -5.64
C GLN A 224 -12.07 -18.25 -5.09
N GLY A 225 -12.34 -18.73 -3.87
CA GLY A 225 -11.46 -19.68 -3.18
C GLY A 225 -10.13 -19.08 -2.68
N ALA A 226 -9.98 -17.74 -2.64
CA ALA A 226 -8.81 -17.10 -2.07
C ALA A 226 -8.70 -17.36 -0.55
N PRO A 227 -7.48 -17.50 -0.01
CA PRO A 227 -7.26 -17.65 1.43
C PRO A 227 -7.83 -16.46 2.21
N LYS A 228 -8.48 -16.76 3.34
CA LYS A 228 -9.05 -15.72 4.23
C LYS A 228 -8.09 -15.28 5.35
N ASP A 229 -6.90 -15.84 5.40
CA ASP A 229 -5.89 -15.61 6.44
C ASP A 229 -4.59 -14.99 5.90
N ALA A 230 -4.69 -14.36 4.75
CA ALA A 230 -3.58 -13.72 4.04
C ALA A 230 -2.45 -14.70 3.62
N ALA A 231 -2.67 -16.00 3.66
CA ALA A 231 -1.71 -16.96 3.12
C ALA A 231 -1.53 -16.76 1.60
N THR A 232 -0.31 -17.00 1.12
CA THR A 232 -0.01 -16.98 -0.31
C THR A 232 -0.85 -18.01 -1.06
N ARG A 233 -1.48 -17.59 -2.16
CA ARG A 233 -2.21 -18.49 -3.05
C ARG A 233 -1.23 -19.18 -4.01
N THR A 234 -0.94 -20.44 -3.72
CA THR A 234 0.03 -21.27 -4.47
C THR A 234 -0.60 -22.12 -5.57
N THR A 235 -1.91 -22.00 -5.75
CA THR A 235 -2.71 -22.70 -6.78
C THR A 235 -3.09 -21.74 -7.90
N GLY A 236 -3.43 -22.28 -9.08
CA GLY A 236 -3.76 -21.51 -10.28
C GLY A 236 -2.61 -21.50 -11.29
N ASP A 237 -2.51 -20.45 -12.07
CA ASP A 237 -1.47 -20.30 -13.09
C ASP A 237 -0.19 -19.70 -12.48
N CYS A 238 0.74 -20.55 -12.05
CA CYS A 238 1.98 -20.12 -11.44
C CYS A 238 3.07 -19.68 -12.43
N ASN A 239 2.89 -19.88 -13.74
CA ASN A 239 3.73 -19.26 -14.76
C ASN A 239 3.52 -17.76 -14.85
N ASN A 240 2.33 -17.33 -14.43
CA ASN A 240 1.97 -15.94 -14.23
C ASN A 240 1.89 -15.62 -12.73
N ARG A 241 2.40 -14.45 -12.35
CA ARG A 241 2.32 -13.95 -10.98
C ARG A 241 1.45 -12.72 -10.94
N VAL A 242 0.81 -12.51 -9.80
CA VAL A 242 0.08 -11.27 -9.55
C VAL A 242 1.08 -10.11 -9.47
N ILE A 243 0.73 -8.97 -10.03
CA ILE A 243 1.39 -7.68 -9.82
C ILE A 243 0.35 -6.65 -9.40
N ARG A 244 0.75 -5.70 -8.56
CA ARG A 244 -0.13 -4.73 -7.90
C ARG A 244 0.46 -3.32 -7.94
N GLY A 245 -0.37 -2.29 -7.67
CA GLY A 245 0.04 -0.92 -7.38
C GLY A 245 -0.02 0.06 -8.54
N GLY A 246 -0.06 -0.40 -9.77
CA GLY A 246 0.09 0.48 -10.92
C GLY A 246 1.53 0.96 -11.09
N SER A 247 1.76 1.87 -12.02
CA SER A 247 3.09 2.45 -12.23
C SER A 247 3.01 3.79 -12.95
N PHE A 248 4.13 4.50 -13.02
CA PHE A 248 4.27 5.76 -13.77
C PHE A 248 3.80 5.66 -15.24
N TYR A 249 3.88 4.47 -15.82
CA TYR A 249 3.53 4.24 -17.22
C TYR A 249 2.02 4.10 -17.47
N TYR A 250 1.24 3.73 -16.47
CA TYR A 250 -0.18 3.46 -16.59
C TYR A 250 -1.04 4.56 -15.97
N LEU A 251 -2.32 4.60 -16.38
CA LEU A 251 -3.32 5.53 -15.83
C LEU A 251 -3.64 5.19 -14.36
N SER A 252 -4.04 6.19 -13.58
CA SER A 252 -4.41 6.10 -12.16
C SER A 252 -5.42 5.00 -11.84
N ARG A 253 -6.32 4.69 -12.76
CA ARG A 253 -7.31 3.63 -12.60
C ARG A 253 -6.73 2.25 -12.28
N VAL A 254 -5.43 2.01 -12.58
CA VAL A 254 -4.75 0.76 -12.27
C VAL A 254 -3.92 0.83 -10.99
N ALA A 255 -3.80 2.03 -10.39
CA ALA A 255 -3.09 2.25 -9.13
C ALA A 255 -4.00 2.17 -7.90
N ASN A 256 -5.27 1.82 -8.06
CA ASN A 256 -6.22 1.68 -6.96
C ASN A 256 -5.98 0.42 -6.11
N SER A 257 -6.55 0.42 -4.91
CA SER A 257 -6.31 -0.60 -3.89
C SER A 257 -6.68 -2.02 -4.31
N SER A 258 -7.71 -2.23 -5.15
CA SER A 258 -8.20 -3.55 -5.54
C SER A 258 -7.71 -4.02 -6.90
N TYR A 259 -7.15 -3.11 -7.74
CA TYR A 259 -6.74 -3.48 -9.09
C TYR A 259 -5.60 -4.49 -9.09
N ARG A 260 -5.75 -5.54 -9.87
CA ARG A 260 -4.80 -6.65 -10.00
C ARG A 260 -4.57 -7.04 -11.45
N VAL A 261 -3.34 -7.42 -11.76
CA VAL A 261 -2.95 -7.87 -13.11
C VAL A 261 -2.02 -9.07 -12.96
N LYS A 262 -1.90 -9.85 -14.01
CA LYS A 262 -0.87 -10.90 -14.12
C LYS A 262 0.28 -10.44 -15.00
N ASN A 263 1.46 -10.97 -14.69
CA ASN A 263 2.63 -10.87 -15.56
C ASN A 263 3.37 -12.21 -15.57
N PRO A 264 3.88 -12.69 -16.72
CA PRO A 264 4.66 -13.91 -16.76
C PRO A 264 5.90 -13.81 -15.85
N SER A 265 6.13 -14.81 -15.00
CA SER A 265 7.16 -14.79 -13.95
C SER A 265 8.59 -14.60 -14.47
N GLY A 266 8.85 -14.91 -15.73
CA GLY A 266 10.14 -14.75 -16.41
C GLY A 266 10.33 -13.42 -17.14
N VAL A 267 9.31 -12.54 -17.18
CA VAL A 267 9.37 -11.27 -17.93
C VAL A 267 9.98 -10.17 -17.06
N LYS A 268 10.79 -9.33 -17.67
CA LYS A 268 11.37 -8.10 -17.12
C LYS A 268 10.64 -6.90 -17.72
N SER A 269 10.41 -5.88 -16.90
CA SER A 269 9.79 -4.63 -17.38
C SER A 269 10.33 -3.43 -16.61
N TYR A 270 10.50 -2.31 -17.31
CA TYR A 270 10.99 -1.06 -16.74
C TYR A 270 9.97 -0.33 -15.83
N TRP A 271 8.75 -0.82 -15.80
CA TRP A 271 7.67 -0.34 -14.94
C TRP A 271 7.30 -1.33 -13.81
N LEU A 272 8.15 -2.33 -13.55
CA LEU A 272 7.86 -3.42 -12.61
C LEU A 272 9.06 -3.68 -11.70
N GLY A 273 8.85 -3.52 -10.41
CA GLY A 273 9.76 -3.77 -9.31
C GLY A 273 9.14 -4.67 -8.25
N PHE A 274 9.47 -4.47 -6.99
CA PHE A 274 8.91 -5.25 -5.88
C PHE A 274 9.18 -4.60 -4.53
N ARG A 275 8.38 -4.98 -3.53
CA ARG A 275 8.62 -4.69 -2.11
C ARG A 275 8.75 -6.01 -1.35
N VAL A 276 9.38 -5.99 -0.17
CA VAL A 276 9.55 -7.16 0.67
C VAL A 276 8.71 -7.07 1.93
N VAL A 277 8.38 -8.23 2.50
CA VAL A 277 7.84 -8.35 3.86
C VAL A 277 8.74 -9.26 4.68
N ARG A 278 8.74 -9.04 6.02
CA ARG A 278 9.48 -9.82 7.01
C ARG A 278 8.52 -10.36 8.05
N GLU A 279 8.61 -11.64 8.33
CA GLU A 279 7.88 -12.24 9.44
C GLU A 279 8.46 -11.79 10.78
N LEU A 280 7.60 -11.38 11.70
CA LEU A 280 7.96 -11.08 13.08
C LEU A 280 7.75 -12.34 13.93
N LYS A 281 8.62 -12.51 14.95
CA LYS A 281 8.53 -13.64 15.87
C LYS A 281 7.37 -13.47 16.85
#